data_a9555c31fb6c2facb7a46b803d9ac53e
#
_entry.id   a9555c31fb6c2facb7a46b803d9ac53e
#
_cell.length_a   1.000
_cell.length_b   1.000
_cell.length_c   1.000
_cell.angle_alpha   90.00
_cell.angle_beta   90.00
_cell.angle_gamma   90.00
#
_symmetry.space_group_name_H-M   'P 1'
#
loop_
_entity.id
_entity.type
_entity.pdbx_description
1 polymer ?
#
loop_
_entity_poly.entity_id
_entity_poly.type
_entity_poly.pdbx_seq_one_letter_code
_entity_poly.pdbx_strand_id
1 'polypeptide(L)'
;MCIVRQFCPMEITSHCVVGLTWTLKDTLGEALDTLEDPVEFVVGGHDLFKKIEEALQGHDVGAQIDLHLEPEEAFGDYNENLVFLESRSLFPKEIEEGHTIEGHALPKGCNPEAPLDVLYTVTEIYPEHVVLDGNHPLAGIAIRIHLEVASVREPTDEESSKGSAGTGFFKIEPQAPGGSLLH
;
A
#
# COMPACT_ATOMS: atom_id res chain seq x y z
N MET A 1 -26.00 -40.60 -13.38
CA MET A 1 -25.14 -39.75 -14.21
C MET A 1 -24.64 -38.59 -13.34
N CYS A 2 -23.44 -38.72 -12.84
CA CYS A 2 -22.79 -37.58 -12.18
C CYS A 2 -22.25 -36.62 -13.25
N ILE A 3 -22.87 -35.47 -13.37
CA ILE A 3 -22.30 -34.37 -14.10
C ILE A 3 -21.18 -33.83 -13.21
N VAL A 4 -19.98 -34.31 -13.43
CA VAL A 4 -18.79 -33.66 -12.93
C VAL A 4 -18.72 -32.33 -13.68
N ARG A 5 -19.17 -31.24 -13.02
CA ARG A 5 -18.80 -29.92 -13.44
C ARG A 5 -17.28 -29.86 -13.37
N GLN A 6 -16.63 -30.04 -14.50
CA GLN A 6 -15.25 -29.70 -14.66
C GLN A 6 -15.15 -28.20 -14.34
N PHE A 7 -14.72 -27.90 -13.10
CA PHE A 7 -14.21 -26.58 -12.79
C PHE A 7 -12.92 -26.45 -13.63
N CYS A 8 -13.03 -25.86 -14.81
CA CYS A 8 -11.86 -25.30 -15.47
C CYS A 8 -11.37 -24.19 -14.55
N PRO A 9 -10.18 -24.30 -13.98
CA PRO A 9 -9.63 -23.18 -13.23
C PRO A 9 -9.56 -21.99 -14.19
N MET A 10 -10.15 -20.88 -13.78
CA MET A 10 -10.09 -19.65 -14.55
C MET A 10 -8.69 -19.08 -14.41
N GLU A 11 -7.95 -19.06 -15.50
CA GLU A 11 -6.63 -18.44 -15.53
C GLU A 11 -6.75 -16.92 -15.39
N ILE A 12 -5.81 -16.34 -14.67
CA ILE A 12 -5.71 -14.88 -14.52
C ILE A 12 -5.31 -14.27 -15.85
N THR A 13 -6.15 -13.40 -16.37
CA THR A 13 -5.92 -12.63 -17.58
C THR A 13 -5.83 -11.14 -17.26
N SER A 14 -5.55 -10.30 -18.25
CA SER A 14 -5.53 -8.84 -18.12
C SER A 14 -6.90 -8.20 -17.81
N HIS A 15 -7.95 -9.01 -17.62
CA HIS A 15 -9.31 -8.53 -17.37
C HIS A 15 -10.04 -9.50 -16.44
N CYS A 16 -9.60 -9.58 -15.20
CA CYS A 16 -10.25 -10.40 -14.18
C CYS A 16 -10.13 -9.75 -12.79
N VAL A 17 -10.89 -10.24 -11.85
CA VAL A 17 -10.77 -9.89 -10.44
C VAL A 17 -10.12 -11.04 -9.70
N VAL A 18 -9.09 -10.75 -8.95
CA VAL A 18 -8.34 -11.71 -8.14
C VAL A 18 -8.48 -11.39 -6.67
N GLY A 19 -8.78 -12.41 -5.87
CA GLY A 19 -8.67 -12.33 -4.42
C GLY A 19 -7.26 -12.76 -4.01
N LEU A 20 -6.55 -11.88 -3.32
CA LEU A 20 -5.16 -12.10 -2.91
C LEU A 20 -5.02 -12.04 -1.40
N THR A 21 -4.17 -12.89 -0.88
CA THR A 21 -3.52 -12.74 0.43
C THR A 21 -2.04 -12.51 0.22
N TRP A 22 -1.36 -11.89 1.17
CA TRP A 22 0.07 -11.66 1.08
C TRP A 22 0.77 -11.58 2.42
N THR A 23 2.06 -11.84 2.36
CA THR A 23 3.02 -11.46 3.40
C THR A 23 4.11 -10.60 2.77
N LEU A 24 4.27 -9.40 3.28
CA LEU A 24 5.25 -8.43 2.83
C LEU A 24 6.41 -8.42 3.80
N LYS A 25 7.63 -8.52 3.28
CA LYS A 25 8.86 -8.49 4.06
C LYS A 25 9.86 -7.51 3.49
N ASP A 26 10.71 -6.97 4.34
CA ASP A 26 11.89 -6.23 3.90
C ASP A 26 13.00 -7.16 3.39
N THR A 27 14.12 -6.59 3.00
CA THR A 27 15.29 -7.34 2.53
C THR A 27 15.98 -8.14 3.63
N LEU A 28 15.73 -7.81 4.89
CA LEU A 28 16.25 -8.52 6.05
C LEU A 28 15.35 -9.68 6.48
N GLY A 29 14.14 -9.77 5.89
CA GLY A 29 13.16 -10.80 6.18
C GLY A 29 12.19 -10.45 7.30
N GLU A 30 12.21 -9.19 7.76
CA GLU A 30 11.24 -8.69 8.72
C GLU A 30 9.88 -8.47 8.05
N ALA A 31 8.82 -8.95 8.67
CA ALA A 31 7.47 -8.77 8.15
C ALA A 31 7.02 -7.31 8.31
N LEU A 32 6.69 -6.67 7.19
CA LEU A 32 6.20 -5.30 7.14
C LEU A 32 4.68 -5.25 7.15
N ASP A 33 4.03 -6.20 6.49
CA ASP A 33 2.58 -6.33 6.44
C ASP A 33 2.16 -7.77 6.16
N THR A 34 1.01 -8.17 6.67
CA THR A 34 0.41 -9.48 6.41
C THR A 34 -1.09 -9.32 6.23
N LEU A 35 -1.60 -9.77 5.10
CA LEU A 35 -3.02 -9.85 4.79
C LEU A 35 -3.44 -11.31 4.77
N GLU A 36 -4.18 -11.74 5.78
CA GLU A 36 -4.67 -13.12 5.92
C GLU A 36 -6.05 -13.32 5.26
N ASP A 37 -6.89 -12.28 5.29
CA ASP A 37 -8.20 -12.30 4.66
C ASP A 37 -8.09 -11.84 3.21
N PRO A 38 -8.60 -12.63 2.23
CA PRO A 38 -8.48 -12.26 0.83
C PRO A 38 -9.15 -10.93 0.49
N VAL A 39 -8.43 -10.06 -0.20
CA VAL A 39 -8.94 -8.81 -0.75
C VAL A 39 -8.94 -8.89 -2.26
N GLU A 40 -10.00 -8.39 -2.88
CA GLU A 40 -10.19 -8.43 -4.32
C GLU A 40 -9.60 -7.21 -5.02
N PHE A 41 -8.93 -7.46 -6.16
CA PHE A 41 -8.31 -6.46 -7.01
C PHE A 41 -8.62 -6.72 -8.47
N VAL A 42 -8.77 -5.65 -9.27
CA VAL A 42 -8.90 -5.75 -10.72
C VAL A 42 -7.51 -5.83 -11.35
N VAL A 43 -7.26 -6.90 -12.10
CA VAL A 43 -6.05 -7.02 -12.93
C VAL A 43 -6.22 -6.22 -14.21
N GLY A 44 -5.21 -5.44 -14.58
CA GLY A 44 -5.24 -4.54 -15.72
C GLY A 44 -5.94 -3.19 -15.44
N GLY A 45 -6.33 -2.95 -14.19
CA GLY A 45 -6.88 -1.68 -13.72
C GLY A 45 -5.84 -0.80 -13.03
N HIS A 46 -6.24 -0.24 -11.89
CA HIS A 46 -5.41 0.68 -11.10
C HIS A 46 -5.14 0.19 -9.67
N ASP A 47 -5.54 -1.05 -9.36
CA ASP A 47 -5.51 -1.57 -8.00
C ASP A 47 -4.17 -2.18 -7.60
N LEU A 48 -3.38 -2.67 -8.55
CA LEU A 48 -2.14 -3.42 -8.31
C LEU A 48 -0.92 -2.74 -8.95
N PHE A 49 0.25 -3.03 -8.40
CA PHE A 49 1.51 -2.69 -9.07
C PHE A 49 1.67 -3.51 -10.35
N LYS A 50 2.19 -2.88 -11.37
CA LYS A 50 2.36 -3.51 -12.70
C LYS A 50 3.13 -4.83 -12.64
N LYS A 51 4.19 -4.91 -11.85
CA LYS A 51 4.99 -6.13 -11.70
C LYS A 51 4.20 -7.27 -11.03
N ILE A 52 3.29 -6.94 -10.11
CA ILE A 52 2.37 -7.92 -9.51
C ILE A 52 1.38 -8.43 -10.57
N GLU A 53 0.81 -7.53 -11.37
CA GLU A 53 -0.12 -7.92 -12.45
C GLU A 53 0.55 -8.84 -13.48
N GLU A 54 1.77 -8.50 -13.90
CA GLU A 54 2.54 -9.31 -14.83
C GLU A 54 2.86 -10.71 -14.28
N ALA A 55 3.17 -10.80 -12.99
CA ALA A 55 3.47 -12.05 -12.33
C ALA A 55 2.22 -12.91 -12.10
N LEU A 56 1.05 -12.32 -11.93
CA LEU A 56 -0.21 -13.04 -11.75
C LEU A 56 -0.73 -13.67 -13.03
N GLN A 57 -0.40 -13.13 -14.20
CA GLN A 57 -0.95 -13.60 -15.48
C GLN A 57 -0.58 -15.06 -15.74
N GLY A 58 -1.57 -15.85 -16.19
CA GLY A 58 -1.43 -17.27 -16.48
C GLY A 58 -1.47 -18.19 -15.27
N HIS A 59 -1.61 -17.64 -14.09
CA HIS A 59 -1.84 -18.42 -12.87
C HIS A 59 -3.34 -18.61 -12.60
N ASP A 60 -3.65 -19.53 -11.71
CA ASP A 60 -5.01 -19.86 -11.28
C ASP A 60 -5.13 -19.84 -9.74
N VAL A 61 -6.32 -20.17 -9.25
CA VAL A 61 -6.58 -20.26 -7.81
C VAL A 61 -5.63 -21.26 -7.14
N GLY A 62 -5.06 -20.86 -6.01
CA GLY A 62 -4.09 -21.64 -5.23
C GLY A 62 -2.65 -21.42 -5.64
N ALA A 63 -2.38 -20.58 -6.65
CA ALA A 63 -1.01 -20.22 -7.03
C ALA A 63 -0.35 -19.40 -5.91
N GLN A 64 0.91 -19.71 -5.65
CA GLN A 64 1.77 -18.99 -4.73
C GLN A 64 2.90 -18.35 -5.54
N ILE A 65 3.11 -17.06 -5.34
CA ILE A 65 4.04 -16.27 -6.13
C ILE A 65 4.91 -15.46 -5.18
N ASP A 66 6.22 -15.62 -5.33
CA ASP A 66 7.21 -14.83 -4.62
C ASP A 66 7.79 -13.76 -5.56
N LEU A 67 7.71 -12.51 -5.16
CA LEU A 67 8.24 -11.39 -5.91
C LEU A 67 9.22 -10.58 -5.07
N HIS A 68 10.21 -10.04 -5.75
CA HIS A 68 11.08 -8.98 -5.24
C HIS A 68 10.77 -7.70 -6.02
N LEU A 69 10.40 -6.65 -5.29
CA LEU A 69 10.09 -5.34 -5.84
C LEU A 69 11.14 -4.34 -5.38
N GLU A 70 11.78 -3.69 -6.33
CA GLU A 70 12.62 -2.55 -6.02
C GLU A 70 11.75 -1.34 -5.64
N PRO A 71 12.29 -0.32 -4.96
CA PRO A 71 11.49 0.84 -4.55
C PRO A 71 10.70 1.47 -5.71
N GLU A 72 11.31 1.62 -6.87
CA GLU A 72 10.70 2.20 -8.08
C GLU A 72 9.50 1.41 -8.61
N GLU A 73 9.48 0.09 -8.34
CA GLU A 73 8.42 -0.83 -8.76
C GLU A 73 7.31 -0.98 -7.72
N ALA A 74 7.50 -0.40 -6.54
CA ALA A 74 6.60 -0.48 -5.39
C ALA A 74 6.16 0.91 -4.92
N PHE A 75 6.69 1.37 -3.81
CA PHE A 75 6.26 2.62 -3.14
C PHE A 75 7.11 3.84 -3.52
N GLY A 76 8.00 3.69 -4.48
CA GLY A 76 8.88 4.74 -4.96
C GLY A 76 10.13 4.93 -4.12
N ASP A 77 11.05 5.72 -4.66
CA ASP A 77 12.27 6.10 -3.96
C ASP A 77 11.97 7.08 -2.82
N TYR A 78 12.83 7.04 -1.80
CA TYR A 78 12.78 8.04 -0.75
C TYR A 78 13.21 9.41 -1.30
N ASN A 79 12.39 10.43 -1.08
CA ASN A 79 12.62 11.78 -1.56
C ASN A 79 12.84 12.74 -0.38
N GLU A 80 14.09 13.14 -0.18
CA GLU A 80 14.46 14.08 0.89
C GLU A 80 13.79 15.46 0.75
N ASN A 81 13.35 15.82 -0.46
CA ASN A 81 12.62 17.08 -0.70
C ASN A 81 11.18 17.08 -0.14
N LEU A 82 10.69 15.94 0.30
CA LEU A 82 9.40 15.81 0.99
C LEU A 82 9.54 15.84 2.52
N VAL A 83 10.74 16.06 3.02
CA VAL A 83 11.00 16.21 4.46
C VAL A 83 11.12 17.68 4.82
N PHE A 84 10.30 18.15 5.73
CA PHE A 84 10.23 19.55 6.14
C PHE A 84 10.46 19.68 7.64
N LEU A 85 11.24 20.67 8.01
CA LEU A 85 11.47 21.06 9.40
C LEU A 85 10.63 22.30 9.68
N GLU A 86 9.58 22.14 10.47
CA GLU A 86 8.63 23.20 10.75
C GLU A 86 8.71 23.67 12.21
N SER A 87 8.32 24.92 12.48
CA SER A 87 8.32 25.43 13.84
C SER A 87 7.31 24.71 14.74
N ARG A 88 7.75 24.23 15.89
CA ARG A 88 6.89 23.58 16.89
C ARG A 88 5.70 24.45 17.33
N SER A 89 5.87 25.77 17.31
CA SER A 89 4.83 26.72 17.71
C SER A 89 3.62 26.75 16.77
N LEU A 90 3.75 26.24 15.56
CA LEU A 90 2.65 26.17 14.58
C LEU A 90 1.68 25.02 14.86
N PHE A 91 2.10 24.05 15.65
CA PHE A 91 1.34 22.83 15.92
C PHE A 91 0.73 22.83 17.33
N PRO A 92 -0.38 22.10 17.52
CA PRO A 92 -0.94 21.88 18.86
C PRO A 92 0.08 21.24 19.80
N LYS A 93 -0.11 21.47 21.11
CA LYS A 93 0.76 20.87 22.13
C LYS A 93 0.62 19.36 22.19
N GLU A 94 -0.52 18.86 21.79
CA GLU A 94 -0.93 17.44 21.79
C GLU A 94 -0.43 16.67 20.56
N ILE A 95 0.34 17.33 19.67
CA ILE A 95 0.91 16.61 18.51
C ILE A 95 1.92 15.58 18.99
N GLU A 96 1.85 14.40 18.43
CA GLU A 96 2.71 13.26 18.75
C GLU A 96 3.40 12.71 17.49
N GLU A 97 4.51 12.04 17.67
CA GLU A 97 5.17 11.29 16.60
C GLU A 97 4.22 10.20 16.07
N GLY A 98 4.19 10.04 14.76
CA GLY A 98 3.25 9.15 14.07
C GLY A 98 1.93 9.80 13.64
N HIS A 99 1.62 11.02 14.10
CA HIS A 99 0.45 11.76 13.59
C HIS A 99 0.61 12.04 12.10
N THR A 100 -0.48 11.88 11.36
CA THR A 100 -0.54 12.20 9.93
C THR A 100 -1.33 13.48 9.71
N ILE A 101 -0.85 14.32 8.80
CA ILE A 101 -1.45 15.61 8.44
C ILE A 101 -1.51 15.71 6.92
N GLU A 102 -2.68 15.94 6.38
CA GLU A 102 -2.84 16.22 4.95
C GLU A 102 -2.22 17.58 4.62
N GLY A 103 -1.52 17.68 3.48
CA GLY A 103 -0.79 18.90 3.10
C GLY A 103 -1.66 20.16 3.10
N HIS A 104 -2.91 20.04 2.67
CA HIS A 104 -3.86 21.16 2.69
C HIS A 104 -4.34 21.54 4.11
N ALA A 105 -4.13 20.66 5.09
CA ALA A 105 -4.45 20.89 6.50
C ALA A 105 -3.24 21.35 7.33
N LEU A 106 -2.09 21.55 6.70
CA LEU A 106 -0.91 22.09 7.38
C LEU A 106 -1.21 23.47 7.97
N PRO A 107 -0.70 23.76 9.18
CA PRO A 107 -0.85 25.07 9.79
C PRO A 107 -0.32 26.21 8.90
N LYS A 108 -0.97 27.36 8.97
CA LYS A 108 -0.48 28.56 8.28
C LYS A 108 0.87 28.97 8.86
N GLY A 109 1.84 29.14 7.98
CA GLY A 109 3.22 29.46 8.36
C GLY A 109 4.21 28.32 8.15
N CYS A 110 3.73 27.12 7.78
CA CYS A 110 4.58 26.06 7.27
C CYS A 110 5.19 26.44 5.91
N ASN A 111 6.21 25.71 5.52
CA ASN A 111 6.92 25.96 4.26
C ASN A 111 5.93 26.01 3.08
N PRO A 112 5.88 27.13 2.31
CA PRO A 112 4.96 27.26 1.19
C PRO A 112 5.31 26.32 0.01
N GLU A 113 6.50 25.75 -0.02
CA GLU A 113 6.91 24.79 -1.03
C GLU A 113 6.45 23.34 -0.73
N ALA A 114 5.91 23.11 0.49
CA ALA A 114 5.35 21.80 0.84
C ALA A 114 4.13 21.50 -0.02
N PRO A 115 4.14 20.38 -0.80
CA PRO A 115 2.98 19.98 -1.59
C PRO A 115 1.71 19.81 -0.76
N LEU A 116 0.59 20.33 -1.25
CA LEU A 116 -0.68 20.30 -0.54
C LEU A 116 -1.47 18.99 -0.72
N ASP A 117 -1.09 18.20 -1.69
CA ASP A 117 -1.69 16.92 -2.06
C ASP A 117 -0.96 15.69 -1.47
N VAL A 118 -0.03 15.93 -0.56
CA VAL A 118 0.78 14.92 0.10
C VAL A 118 0.30 14.72 1.54
N LEU A 119 0.30 13.49 2.01
CA LEU A 119 0.10 13.15 3.40
C LEU A 119 1.43 13.15 4.14
N TYR A 120 1.57 14.00 5.14
CA TYR A 120 2.76 14.11 5.96
C TYR A 120 2.62 13.33 7.26
N THR A 121 3.69 12.66 7.65
CA THR A 121 3.80 12.01 8.95
C THR A 121 4.76 12.80 9.84
N VAL A 122 4.37 13.03 11.07
CA VAL A 122 5.26 13.59 12.10
C VAL A 122 6.23 12.49 12.51
N THR A 123 7.50 12.63 12.13
CA THR A 123 8.52 11.61 12.42
C THR A 123 9.30 11.91 13.67
N GLU A 124 9.56 13.18 13.95
CA GLU A 124 10.31 13.61 15.15
C GLU A 124 9.76 14.92 15.69
N ILE A 125 9.78 15.06 16.99
CA ILE A 125 9.38 16.29 17.69
C ILE A 125 10.53 16.78 18.57
N TYR A 126 11.01 17.96 18.26
CA TYR A 126 12.00 18.69 19.05
C TYR A 126 11.34 19.84 19.82
N PRO A 127 12.01 20.41 20.82
CA PRO A 127 11.46 21.54 21.59
C PRO A 127 11.03 22.73 20.73
N GLU A 128 11.74 23.01 19.65
CA GLU A 128 11.50 24.17 18.77
C GLU A 128 11.01 23.77 17.37
N HIS A 129 11.11 22.49 16.98
CA HIS A 129 10.83 22.02 15.63
C HIS A 129 10.01 20.72 15.63
N VAL A 130 9.30 20.53 14.53
CA VAL A 130 8.61 19.28 14.16
C VAL A 130 9.10 18.86 12.80
N VAL A 131 9.46 17.59 12.63
CA VAL A 131 9.84 17.03 11.35
C VAL A 131 8.63 16.38 10.71
N LEU A 132 8.31 16.83 9.50
CA LEU A 132 7.26 16.28 8.66
C LEU A 132 7.89 15.52 7.50
N ASP A 133 7.49 14.28 7.32
CA ASP A 133 7.94 13.43 6.20
C ASP A 133 6.74 13.09 5.32
N GLY A 134 6.76 13.54 4.07
CA GLY A 134 5.74 13.28 3.05
C GLY A 134 6.00 12.01 2.24
N ASN A 135 7.05 11.25 2.53
CA ASN A 135 7.30 9.98 1.89
C ASN A 135 6.32 8.90 2.38
N HIS A 136 6.06 7.94 1.50
CA HIS A 136 5.38 6.73 1.94
C HIS A 136 6.26 6.00 2.99
N PRO A 137 5.69 5.39 4.04
CA PRO A 137 6.47 4.68 5.06
C PRO A 137 7.41 3.61 4.53
N LEU A 138 7.10 3.03 3.37
CA LEU A 138 7.91 2.02 2.70
C LEU A 138 8.69 2.56 1.49
N ALA A 139 8.71 3.89 1.27
CA ALA A 139 9.51 4.49 0.21
C ALA A 139 11.01 4.23 0.43
N GLY A 140 11.71 3.96 -0.66
CA GLY A 140 13.14 3.65 -0.62
C GLY A 140 13.49 2.26 -0.09
N ILE A 141 12.49 1.43 0.19
CA ILE A 141 12.68 0.07 0.70
C ILE A 141 12.33 -0.93 -0.40
N ALA A 142 13.30 -1.78 -0.76
CA ALA A 142 13.01 -2.95 -1.57
C ALA A 142 12.23 -3.98 -0.73
N ILE A 143 11.18 -4.54 -1.31
CA ILE A 143 10.28 -5.44 -0.60
C ILE A 143 10.22 -6.82 -1.25
N ARG A 144 10.02 -7.83 -0.42
CA ARG A 144 9.70 -9.19 -0.84
C ARG A 144 8.25 -9.46 -0.49
N ILE A 145 7.48 -9.83 -1.48
CA ILE A 145 6.07 -10.15 -1.30
C ILE A 145 5.82 -11.61 -1.67
N HIS A 146 5.20 -12.34 -0.74
CA HIS A 146 4.63 -13.64 -0.98
C HIS A 146 3.14 -13.48 -1.16
N LEU A 147 2.65 -13.77 -2.37
CA LEU A 147 1.25 -13.70 -2.76
C LEU A 147 0.64 -15.08 -2.85
N GLU A 148 -0.59 -15.23 -2.43
CA GLU A 148 -1.40 -16.40 -2.69
C GLU A 148 -2.71 -15.98 -3.36
N VAL A 149 -3.07 -16.68 -4.44
CA VAL A 149 -4.32 -16.45 -5.17
C VAL A 149 -5.44 -17.25 -4.51
N ALA A 150 -6.33 -16.56 -3.82
CA ALA A 150 -7.46 -17.17 -3.13
C ALA A 150 -8.68 -17.35 -4.04
N SER A 151 -8.89 -16.45 -5.00
CA SER A 151 -10.01 -16.51 -5.94
C SER A 151 -9.69 -15.80 -7.26
N VAL A 152 -10.36 -16.23 -8.33
CA VAL A 152 -10.34 -15.59 -9.65
C VAL A 152 -11.77 -15.56 -10.17
N ARG A 153 -12.24 -14.41 -10.59
CA ARG A 153 -13.58 -14.22 -11.19
C ARG A 153 -13.57 -13.19 -12.30
N GLU A 154 -14.62 -13.15 -13.07
CA GLU A 154 -14.83 -12.06 -14.04
C GLU A 154 -15.20 -10.77 -13.30
N PRO A 155 -14.74 -9.61 -13.80
CA PRO A 155 -15.16 -8.33 -13.26
C PRO A 155 -16.61 -8.03 -13.63
N THR A 156 -17.30 -7.28 -12.79
CA THR A 156 -18.60 -6.70 -13.15
C THR A 156 -18.40 -5.54 -14.11
N ASP A 157 -19.47 -5.10 -14.78
CA ASP A 157 -19.44 -3.95 -15.70
C ASP A 157 -18.96 -2.68 -14.98
N GLU A 158 -19.35 -2.53 -13.73
CA GLU A 158 -18.93 -1.40 -12.89
C GLU A 158 -17.44 -1.45 -12.54
N GLU A 159 -16.94 -2.60 -12.15
CA GLU A 159 -15.52 -2.83 -11.86
C GLU A 159 -14.65 -2.64 -13.11
N SER A 160 -15.10 -3.14 -14.25
CA SER A 160 -14.42 -2.94 -15.53
C SER A 160 -14.38 -1.47 -15.93
N SER A 161 -15.47 -0.74 -15.71
CA SER A 161 -15.56 0.69 -16.02
C SER A 161 -14.70 1.54 -15.11
N LYS A 162 -14.63 1.20 -13.82
CA LYS A 162 -13.82 1.92 -12.83
C LYS A 162 -12.34 1.49 -12.82
N GLY A 163 -12.03 0.31 -13.34
CA GLY A 163 -10.71 -0.31 -13.24
C GLY A 163 -10.29 -0.64 -11.80
N SER A 164 -11.29 -0.87 -10.94
CA SER A 164 -11.08 -1.16 -9.52
C SER A 164 -12.21 -2.01 -8.95
N ALA A 165 -11.87 -2.95 -8.07
CA ALA A 165 -12.81 -3.76 -7.32
C ALA A 165 -13.44 -3.03 -6.11
N GLY A 166 -13.13 -1.74 -5.93
CA GLY A 166 -13.66 -0.91 -4.86
C GLY A 166 -12.82 -0.86 -3.58
N THR A 167 -11.86 -1.75 -3.42
CA THR A 167 -10.89 -1.73 -2.31
C THR A 167 -9.81 -0.67 -2.49
N GLY A 168 -9.71 -0.11 -3.70
CA GLY A 168 -8.70 0.88 -4.07
C GLY A 168 -7.33 0.27 -4.32
N PHE A 169 -6.37 1.14 -4.61
CA PHE A 169 -4.99 0.76 -4.83
C PHE A 169 -4.44 -0.07 -3.66
N PHE A 170 -3.52 -0.96 -3.96
CA PHE A 170 -2.73 -1.72 -2.98
C PHE A 170 -2.16 -0.77 -1.91
N LYS A 171 -2.94 -0.53 -0.87
CA LYS A 171 -2.58 0.35 0.24
C LYS A 171 -2.09 -0.50 1.39
N ILE A 172 -0.83 -0.31 1.72
CA ILE A 172 -0.34 -0.69 3.03
C ILE A 172 -0.54 0.54 3.90
N GLU A 173 -1.51 0.46 4.80
CA GLU A 173 -1.64 1.49 5.82
C GLU A 173 -0.43 1.37 6.75
N PRO A 174 0.26 2.49 7.04
CA PRO A 174 1.30 2.46 8.05
C PRO A 174 0.66 2.01 9.35
N GLN A 175 1.08 0.85 9.85
CA GLN A 175 0.75 0.51 11.22
C GLN A 175 1.36 1.60 12.09
N ALA A 176 0.51 2.27 12.84
CA ALA A 176 0.99 3.20 13.85
C ALA A 176 2.02 2.48 14.71
N PRO A 177 3.23 3.05 14.89
CA PRO A 177 4.25 2.40 15.68
C PRO A 177 3.73 2.20 17.10
N GLY A 178 3.52 0.94 17.45
CA GLY A 178 3.27 0.54 18.81
C GLY A 178 1.94 0.99 19.40
N GLY A 179 0.85 0.37 18.96
CA GLY A 179 -0.20 0.08 19.92
C GLY A 179 0.43 -0.80 21.00
N SER A 180 0.92 -0.18 22.05
CA SER A 180 1.38 -0.90 23.22
C SER A 180 0.29 -1.85 23.67
N LEU A 181 0.51 -3.11 23.48
CA LEU A 181 -0.22 -4.15 24.19
C LEU A 181 0.15 -4.04 25.66
N LEU A 182 -0.42 -3.07 26.33
CA LEU A 182 -0.53 -3.11 27.77
C LEU A 182 -1.82 -3.79 28.14
N HIS A 183 -1.70 -5.01 28.44
CA HIS A 183 -2.62 -5.72 29.33
C HIS A 183 -1.87 -6.09 30.59
#